data_67fa215390c414e51b7f7fbc46616f67
#
_entry.id   67fa215390c414e51b7f7fbc46616f67
#
_cell.length_a   1.000
_cell.length_b   1.000
_cell.length_c   1.000
_cell.angle_alpha   90.00
_cell.angle_beta   90.00
_cell.angle_gamma   90.00
#
_symmetry.space_group_name_H-M   'P 1'
#
loop_
_entity.id
_entity.type
_entity.pdbx_description
1 polymer ?
#
loop_
_entity_poly.entity_id
_entity_poly.type
_entity_poly.pdbx_seq_one_letter_code
_entity_poly.pdbx_strand_id
1 'polypeptide(L)'
;MILNLEIKKLKRTGYLPAFLGGALLASAFPLANMLFRPETFTAMPGCPFDILMDANWQMIAMLNILVSICGACMMYHTEYADNGAQKMDVLPLYAGSMFLGKSVIAALMLAMMTAVEILVLAGCLLHWFPDYRPDTAELMKNILGNFIFQWTAALPTVMLMLVIAS
;
A
#
# COMPACT_ATOMS: atom_id res chain seq x y z
N MET A 1 -3.58 -23.76 -4.74
CA MET A 1 -2.22 -24.30 -5.05
C MET A 1 -1.31 -23.22 -5.63
N ILE A 2 -1.74 -22.47 -6.63
CA ILE A 2 -0.96 -21.41 -7.31
C ILE A 2 -0.52 -20.29 -6.37
N LEU A 3 -1.44 -19.76 -5.56
CA LEU A 3 -1.14 -18.69 -4.61
C LEU A 3 -0.02 -19.05 -3.62
N ASN A 4 -0.02 -20.29 -3.11
CA ASN A 4 1.04 -20.79 -2.22
C ASN A 4 2.41 -20.89 -2.92
N LEU A 5 2.42 -21.18 -4.22
CA LEU A 5 3.63 -21.20 -5.03
C LEU A 5 4.21 -19.78 -5.19
N GLU A 6 3.36 -18.83 -5.53
CA GLU A 6 3.75 -17.42 -5.69
C GLU A 6 4.27 -16.84 -4.36
N ILE A 7 3.59 -17.09 -3.24
CA ILE A 7 4.04 -16.65 -1.92
C ILE A 7 5.42 -17.25 -1.57
N LYS A 8 5.65 -18.52 -1.90
CA LYS A 8 6.95 -19.17 -1.64
C LYS A 8 8.08 -18.57 -2.48
N LYS A 9 7.80 -18.20 -3.74
CA LYS A 9 8.78 -17.52 -4.60
C LYS A 9 9.16 -16.16 -3.98
N LEU A 10 8.16 -15.37 -3.56
CA LEU A 10 8.38 -14.03 -3.04
C LEU A 10 9.01 -14.00 -1.64
N LYS A 11 8.88 -15.07 -0.85
CA LYS A 11 9.42 -15.14 0.53
C LYS A 11 10.94 -14.92 0.61
N ARG A 12 11.69 -15.23 -0.46
CA ARG A 12 13.16 -15.12 -0.52
C ARG A 12 13.66 -13.87 -1.26
N THR A 13 12.77 -13.07 -1.82
CA THR A 13 13.12 -11.95 -2.71
C THR A 13 13.16 -10.60 -2.01
N GLY A 14 12.85 -10.52 -0.72
CA GLY A 14 12.73 -9.24 -0.03
C GLY A 14 11.46 -8.45 -0.39
N TYR A 15 10.49 -9.08 -1.06
CA TYR A 15 9.26 -8.44 -1.50
C TYR A 15 8.45 -7.85 -0.34
N LEU A 16 8.20 -8.63 0.70
CA LEU A 16 7.49 -8.18 1.89
C LEU A 16 8.22 -7.02 2.62
N PRO A 17 9.53 -7.12 2.91
CA PRO A 17 10.29 -6.00 3.48
C PRO A 17 10.26 -4.74 2.62
N ALA A 18 10.25 -4.85 1.29
CA ALA A 18 10.16 -3.70 0.40
C ALA A 18 8.83 -2.93 0.57
N PHE A 19 7.72 -3.64 0.62
CA PHE A 19 6.41 -3.03 0.86
C PHE A 19 6.27 -2.47 2.28
N LEU A 20 6.79 -3.15 3.29
CA LEU A 20 6.82 -2.63 4.67
C LEU A 20 7.70 -1.37 4.76
N GLY A 21 8.88 -1.38 4.14
CA GLY A 21 9.75 -0.21 4.05
C GLY A 21 9.09 0.96 3.32
N GLY A 22 8.37 0.68 2.23
CA GLY A 22 7.57 1.66 1.50
C GLY A 22 6.46 2.26 2.35
N ALA A 23 5.73 1.43 3.08
CA ALA A 23 4.67 1.87 4.00
C ALA A 23 5.22 2.77 5.12
N LEU A 24 6.35 2.40 5.71
CA LEU A 24 7.02 3.20 6.74
C LEU A 24 7.53 4.53 6.17
N LEU A 25 8.08 4.51 4.96
CA LEU A 25 8.53 5.72 4.28
C LEU A 25 7.36 6.66 3.99
N ALA A 26 6.25 6.14 3.45
CA ALA A 26 5.04 6.92 3.18
C ALA A 26 4.45 7.51 4.48
N SER A 27 4.43 6.72 5.55
CA SER A 27 3.94 7.13 6.86
C SER A 27 4.85 8.15 7.56
N ALA A 28 6.13 8.23 7.17
CA ALA A 28 7.05 9.22 7.72
C ALA A 28 6.68 10.67 7.33
N PHE A 29 6.01 10.88 6.18
CA PHE A 29 5.61 12.22 5.74
C PHE A 29 4.55 12.86 6.65
N PRO A 30 3.39 12.24 6.92
CA PRO A 30 2.44 12.82 7.86
C PRO A 30 3.01 12.98 9.25
N LEU A 31 3.84 12.05 9.71
CA LEU A 31 4.51 12.15 11.00
C LEU A 31 5.46 13.35 11.04
N ALA A 32 6.28 13.54 10.00
CA ALA A 32 7.19 14.68 9.88
C ALA A 32 6.43 16.02 9.83
N ASN A 33 5.35 16.09 9.06
CA ASN A 33 4.49 17.26 8.99
C ASN A 33 3.94 17.65 10.36
N MET A 34 3.47 16.67 11.13
CA MET A 34 2.96 16.90 12.49
C MET A 34 4.05 17.23 13.53
N LEU A 35 5.26 16.69 13.35
CA LEU A 35 6.39 17.00 14.23
C LEU A 35 6.96 18.41 13.99
N PHE A 36 7.07 18.83 12.72
CA PHE A 36 7.72 20.10 12.38
C PHE A 36 6.76 21.28 12.28
N ARG A 37 5.47 21.04 12.00
CA ARG A 37 4.48 22.10 11.75
C ARG A 37 3.12 21.79 12.38
N PRO A 38 3.04 21.39 13.65
CA PRO A 38 1.76 21.02 14.27
C PRO A 38 0.76 22.18 14.25
N GLU A 39 1.20 23.41 14.50
CA GLU A 39 0.35 24.59 14.58
C GLU A 39 -0.39 24.89 13.26
N THR A 40 0.23 24.56 12.12
CA THR A 40 -0.40 24.78 10.82
C THR A 40 -1.64 23.92 10.65
N PHE A 41 -1.60 22.68 11.12
CA PHE A 41 -2.70 21.71 10.95
C PHE A 41 -3.74 21.82 12.08
N THR A 42 -3.31 22.11 13.30
CA THR A 42 -4.23 22.25 14.46
C THR A 42 -5.06 23.53 14.41
N ALA A 43 -4.58 24.57 13.70
CA ALA A 43 -5.31 25.83 13.51
C ALA A 43 -6.34 25.78 12.38
N MET A 44 -6.35 24.74 11.53
CA MET A 44 -7.30 24.65 10.41
C MET A 44 -8.70 24.28 10.91
N PRO A 45 -9.75 24.96 10.44
CA PRO A 45 -11.12 24.61 10.78
C PRO A 45 -11.55 23.36 9.99
N GLY A 46 -12.13 22.37 10.64
CA GLY A 46 -12.66 21.17 10.00
C GLY A 46 -12.42 19.89 10.80
N CYS A 47 -12.72 18.75 10.17
CA CYS A 47 -12.43 17.45 10.74
C CYS A 47 -10.91 17.21 10.72
N PRO A 48 -10.25 17.00 11.87
CA PRO A 48 -8.79 16.83 11.90
C PRO A 48 -8.29 15.66 11.05
N PHE A 49 -9.06 14.59 10.93
CA PHE A 49 -8.71 13.45 10.09
C PHE A 49 -8.66 13.82 8.61
N ASP A 50 -9.63 14.58 8.13
CA ASP A 50 -9.70 15.02 6.73
C ASP A 50 -8.57 16.01 6.42
N ILE A 51 -8.27 16.92 7.36
CA ILE A 51 -7.14 17.86 7.22
C ILE A 51 -5.82 17.12 7.04
N LEU A 52 -5.55 16.12 7.88
CA LEU A 52 -4.33 15.31 7.80
C LEU A 52 -4.28 14.49 6.51
N MET A 53 -5.42 13.97 6.08
CA MET A 53 -5.53 13.20 4.87
C MET A 53 -5.26 14.06 3.63
N ASP A 54 -5.95 15.18 3.50
CA ASP A 54 -5.82 16.10 2.36
C ASP A 54 -4.40 16.66 2.22
N ALA A 55 -3.74 16.93 3.35
CA ALA A 55 -2.38 17.44 3.35
C ALA A 55 -1.32 16.42 2.88
N ASN A 56 -1.57 15.13 3.05
CA ASN A 56 -0.56 14.09 2.84
C ASN A 56 -0.90 13.11 1.71
N TRP A 57 -2.15 13.08 1.23
CA TRP A 57 -2.61 12.05 0.30
C TRP A 57 -1.81 11.98 -1.00
N GLN A 58 -1.35 13.12 -1.53
CA GLN A 58 -0.56 13.15 -2.77
C GLN A 58 0.78 12.42 -2.63
N MET A 59 1.48 12.65 -1.51
CA MET A 59 2.77 12.01 -1.24
C MET A 59 2.58 10.52 -0.98
N ILE A 60 1.57 10.17 -0.22
CA ILE A 60 1.18 8.77 0.04
C ILE A 60 0.86 8.06 -1.28
N ALA A 61 -0.01 8.62 -2.12
CA ALA A 61 -0.38 8.05 -3.40
C ALA A 61 0.82 7.88 -4.34
N MET A 62 1.69 8.87 -4.43
CA MET A 62 2.90 8.80 -5.26
C MET A 62 3.83 7.67 -4.80
N LEU A 63 4.06 7.53 -3.50
CA LEU A 63 4.89 6.46 -2.96
C LEU A 63 4.26 5.08 -3.15
N ASN A 64 2.94 4.97 -2.97
CA ASN A 64 2.20 3.74 -3.24
C ASN A 64 2.35 3.28 -4.69
N ILE A 65 2.30 4.22 -5.64
CA ILE A 65 2.55 3.93 -7.06
C ILE A 65 3.99 3.46 -7.26
N LEU A 66 4.98 4.17 -6.73
CA LEU A 66 6.40 3.82 -6.89
C LEU A 66 6.71 2.43 -6.30
N VAL A 67 6.24 2.14 -5.09
CA VAL A 67 6.43 0.84 -4.45
C VAL A 67 5.72 -0.27 -5.22
N SER A 68 4.54 0.02 -5.77
CA SER A 68 3.80 -0.94 -6.62
C SER A 68 4.53 -1.27 -7.92
N ILE A 69 5.15 -0.26 -8.56
CA ILE A 69 6.00 -0.47 -9.75
C ILE A 69 7.19 -1.36 -9.39
N CYS A 70 7.92 -1.02 -8.34
CA CYS A 70 9.03 -1.83 -7.86
C CYS A 70 8.59 -3.26 -7.53
N GLY A 71 7.44 -3.41 -6.88
CA GLY A 71 6.86 -4.72 -6.56
C GLY A 71 6.54 -5.55 -7.80
N ALA A 72 5.91 -4.95 -8.82
CA ALA A 72 5.64 -5.61 -10.08
C ALA A 72 6.95 -6.07 -10.77
N CYS A 73 7.95 -5.19 -10.84
CA CYS A 73 9.26 -5.52 -11.38
C CYS A 73 9.92 -6.68 -10.61
N MET A 74 9.86 -6.68 -9.28
CA MET A 74 10.42 -7.75 -8.46
C MET A 74 9.74 -9.09 -8.71
N MET A 75 8.41 -9.12 -8.86
CA MET A 75 7.66 -10.34 -9.15
C MET A 75 8.10 -10.97 -10.47
N TYR A 76 8.26 -10.18 -11.52
CA TYR A 76 8.67 -10.70 -12.82
C TYR A 76 10.16 -10.96 -12.91
N HIS A 77 11.00 -10.14 -12.30
CA HIS A 77 12.44 -10.39 -12.22
C HIS A 77 12.74 -11.78 -11.64
N THR A 78 12.01 -12.21 -10.62
CA THR A 78 12.21 -13.55 -10.02
C THR A 78 11.80 -14.69 -10.95
N GLU A 79 10.97 -14.45 -11.95
CA GLU A 79 10.58 -15.45 -12.93
C GLU A 79 11.57 -15.53 -14.11
N TYR A 80 12.13 -14.40 -14.52
CA TYR A 80 13.13 -14.37 -15.59
C TYR A 80 14.53 -14.73 -15.09
N ALA A 81 14.82 -14.53 -13.79
CA ALA A 81 16.08 -14.97 -13.21
C ALA A 81 16.17 -16.50 -13.26
N ASP A 82 17.37 -17.02 -13.54
CA ASP A 82 17.67 -18.46 -13.54
C ASP A 82 16.83 -19.30 -14.56
N ASN A 83 16.40 -18.71 -15.65
CA ASN A 83 15.52 -19.36 -16.65
C ASN A 83 14.22 -19.91 -16.04
N GLY A 84 13.71 -19.26 -15.01
CA GLY A 84 12.48 -19.66 -14.32
C GLY A 84 11.26 -19.70 -15.25
N ALA A 85 11.17 -18.76 -16.21
CA ALA A 85 10.11 -18.74 -17.22
C ALA A 85 10.06 -20.03 -18.04
N GLN A 86 11.22 -20.49 -18.56
CA GLN A 86 11.30 -21.75 -19.33
C GLN A 86 10.92 -22.98 -18.49
N LYS A 87 11.23 -22.97 -17.19
CA LYS A 87 10.84 -24.06 -16.29
C LYS A 87 9.34 -24.06 -16.01
N MET A 88 8.70 -22.92 -16.09
CA MET A 88 7.25 -22.78 -15.88
C MET A 88 6.44 -23.15 -17.12
N ASP A 89 6.97 -22.96 -18.33
CA ASP A 89 6.33 -23.36 -19.58
C ASP A 89 6.16 -24.88 -19.70
N VAL A 90 6.96 -25.66 -18.98
CA VAL A 90 6.85 -27.13 -18.91
C VAL A 90 5.73 -27.58 -17.95
N LEU A 91 5.28 -26.69 -17.04
CA LEU A 91 4.20 -27.01 -16.11
C LEU A 91 2.84 -26.76 -16.80
N PRO A 92 1.84 -27.62 -16.57
CA PRO A 92 0.49 -27.45 -17.11
C PRO A 92 -0.26 -26.36 -16.35
N LEU A 93 0.29 -25.14 -16.31
CA LEU A 93 -0.28 -23.99 -15.63
C LEU A 93 -0.76 -22.98 -16.67
N TYR A 94 -1.99 -22.53 -16.51
CA TYR A 94 -2.53 -21.47 -17.37
C TYR A 94 -1.92 -20.12 -16.98
N ALA A 95 -1.38 -19.39 -17.96
CA ALA A 95 -0.77 -18.06 -17.77
C ALA A 95 -1.73 -17.08 -17.03
N GLY A 96 -3.01 -17.11 -17.37
CA GLY A 96 -4.03 -16.30 -16.68
C GLY A 96 -4.18 -16.59 -15.19
N SER A 97 -3.99 -17.83 -14.76
CA SER A 97 -4.08 -18.19 -13.35
C SER A 97 -2.84 -17.73 -12.55
N MET A 98 -1.68 -17.68 -13.20
CA MET A 98 -0.46 -17.13 -12.60
C MET A 98 -0.54 -15.60 -12.47
N PHE A 99 -1.03 -14.92 -13.52
CA PHE A 99 -1.30 -13.49 -13.48
C PHE A 99 -2.28 -13.13 -12.36
N LEU A 100 -3.37 -13.88 -12.23
CA LEU A 100 -4.36 -13.66 -11.18
C LEU A 100 -3.76 -13.88 -9.77
N GLY A 101 -2.90 -14.87 -9.60
CA GLY A 101 -2.17 -15.10 -8.35
C GLY A 101 -1.29 -13.91 -7.97
N LYS A 102 -0.53 -13.35 -8.91
CA LYS A 102 0.30 -12.15 -8.72
C LYS A 102 -0.57 -10.92 -8.40
N SER A 103 -1.67 -10.75 -9.12
CA SER A 103 -2.61 -9.66 -8.91
C SER A 103 -3.19 -9.66 -7.50
N VAL A 104 -3.59 -10.82 -6.99
CA VAL A 104 -4.09 -10.97 -5.62
C VAL A 104 -3.02 -10.63 -4.59
N ILE A 105 -1.78 -11.11 -4.78
CA ILE A 105 -0.69 -10.79 -3.86
C ILE A 105 -0.38 -9.30 -3.87
N ALA A 106 -0.27 -8.68 -5.04
CA ALA A 106 -0.02 -7.25 -5.16
C ALA A 106 -1.13 -6.41 -4.51
N ALA A 107 -2.40 -6.79 -4.71
CA ALA A 107 -3.54 -6.14 -4.07
C ALA A 107 -3.51 -6.28 -2.53
N LEU A 108 -3.14 -7.44 -2.01
CA LEU A 108 -2.99 -7.66 -0.56
C LEU A 108 -1.83 -6.86 0.03
N MET A 109 -0.70 -6.76 -0.67
CA MET A 109 0.44 -5.96 -0.23
C MET A 109 0.11 -4.46 -0.24
N LEU A 110 -0.60 -3.98 -1.26
CA LEU A 110 -1.11 -2.62 -1.29
C LEU A 110 -2.09 -2.36 -0.13
N ALA A 111 -3.01 -3.30 0.17
CA ALA A 111 -3.92 -3.18 1.31
C ALA A 111 -3.17 -3.08 2.64
N MET A 112 -2.13 -3.90 2.83
CA MET A 112 -1.28 -3.84 4.01
C MET A 112 -0.58 -2.49 4.13
N MET A 113 -0.03 -1.97 3.04
CA MET A 113 0.65 -0.68 2.98
C MET A 113 -0.31 0.46 3.35
N THR A 114 -1.47 0.54 2.70
CA THR A 114 -2.52 1.52 2.98
C THR A 114 -3.02 1.42 4.43
N ALA A 115 -3.15 0.21 4.98
CA ALA A 115 -3.55 0.04 6.38
C ALA A 115 -2.54 0.65 7.35
N VAL A 116 -1.23 0.43 7.14
CA VAL A 116 -0.17 1.02 7.96
C VAL A 116 -0.21 2.55 7.89
N GLU A 117 -0.36 3.12 6.71
CA GLU A 117 -0.43 4.57 6.49
C GLU A 117 -1.60 5.21 7.25
N ILE A 118 -2.79 4.63 7.12
CA ILE A 118 -3.99 5.12 7.81
C ILE A 118 -3.89 4.95 9.33
N LEU A 119 -3.29 3.87 9.81
CA LEU A 119 -3.04 3.67 11.24
C LEU A 119 -2.08 4.73 11.79
N VAL A 120 -1.06 5.12 11.05
CA VAL A 120 -0.16 6.20 11.46
C VAL A 120 -0.88 7.55 11.45
N LEU A 121 -1.71 7.83 10.44
CA LEU A 121 -2.54 9.04 10.42
C LEU A 121 -3.51 9.10 11.61
N ALA A 122 -4.15 7.98 11.94
CA ALA A 122 -5.00 7.89 13.13
C ALA A 122 -4.20 8.09 14.43
N GLY A 123 -2.98 7.57 14.50
CA GLY A 123 -2.06 7.81 15.62
C GLY A 123 -1.68 9.28 15.76
N CYS A 124 -1.37 9.97 14.64
CA CYS A 124 -1.13 11.41 14.63
C CYS A 124 -2.37 12.19 15.12
N LEU A 125 -3.55 11.82 14.68
CA LEU A 125 -4.80 12.41 15.14
C LEU A 125 -4.95 12.35 16.66
N LEU A 126 -4.80 11.16 17.23
CA LEU A 126 -4.98 10.96 18.67
C LEU A 126 -3.92 11.67 19.52
N HIS A 127 -2.72 11.89 18.97
CA HIS A 127 -1.64 12.52 19.71
C HIS A 127 -1.68 14.05 19.66
N TRP A 128 -1.93 14.65 18.50
CA TRP A 128 -1.86 16.09 18.30
C TRP A 128 -3.21 16.83 18.44
N PHE A 129 -4.33 16.10 18.45
CA PHE A 129 -5.66 16.67 18.60
C PHE A 129 -6.37 16.11 19.86
N PRO A 130 -5.89 16.40 21.08
CA PRO A 130 -6.42 15.80 22.31
C PRO A 130 -7.87 16.23 22.59
N ASP A 131 -8.28 17.40 22.11
CA ASP A 131 -9.64 17.92 22.27
C ASP A 131 -10.64 17.30 21.28
N TYR A 132 -10.14 16.67 20.22
CA TYR A 132 -10.97 15.97 19.26
C TYR A 132 -11.34 14.58 19.78
N ARG A 133 -12.59 14.46 20.23
CA ARG A 133 -13.15 13.19 20.71
C ARG A 133 -14.26 12.74 19.77
N PRO A 134 -13.90 12.15 18.61
CA PRO A 134 -14.91 11.60 17.72
C PRO A 134 -15.63 10.43 18.39
N ASP A 135 -16.88 10.21 18.03
CA ASP A 135 -17.54 8.95 18.33
C ASP A 135 -16.74 7.81 17.68
N THR A 136 -16.53 6.73 18.42
CA THR A 136 -15.78 5.56 17.93
C THR A 136 -16.33 5.00 16.63
N ALA A 137 -17.65 5.06 16.47
CA ALA A 137 -18.33 4.63 15.24
C ALA A 137 -18.01 5.56 14.04
N GLU A 138 -17.97 6.86 14.26
CA GLU A 138 -17.64 7.86 13.24
C GLU A 138 -16.17 7.75 12.83
N LEU A 139 -15.27 7.64 13.80
CA LEU A 139 -13.83 7.46 13.52
C LEU A 139 -13.58 6.18 12.72
N MET A 140 -14.20 5.07 13.11
CA MET A 140 -14.06 3.80 12.40
C MET A 140 -14.62 3.88 10.97
N LYS A 141 -15.74 4.55 10.78
CA LYS A 141 -16.33 4.78 9.45
C LYS A 141 -15.38 5.59 8.55
N ASN A 142 -14.76 6.64 9.09
CA ASN A 142 -13.82 7.48 8.35
C ASN A 142 -12.54 6.70 7.99
N ILE A 143 -11.96 5.98 8.93
CA ILE A 143 -10.79 5.12 8.73
C ILE A 143 -11.08 4.07 7.64
N LEU A 144 -12.18 3.33 7.78
CA LEU A 144 -12.54 2.27 6.84
C LEU A 144 -12.91 2.83 5.46
N GLY A 145 -13.65 3.93 5.41
CA GLY A 145 -14.02 4.60 4.17
C GLY A 145 -12.79 5.07 3.38
N ASN A 146 -11.85 5.73 4.04
CA ASN A 146 -10.60 6.18 3.42
C ASN A 146 -9.70 5.01 3.01
N PHE A 147 -9.63 3.95 3.82
CA PHE A 147 -8.91 2.73 3.47
C PHE A 147 -9.45 2.12 2.16
N ILE A 148 -10.76 1.90 2.10
CA ILE A 148 -11.40 1.31 0.91
C ILE A 148 -11.20 2.21 -0.30
N PHE A 149 -11.38 3.52 -0.14
CA PHE A 149 -11.23 4.48 -1.23
C PHE A 149 -9.80 4.47 -1.80
N GLN A 150 -8.77 4.62 -0.95
CA GLN A 150 -7.38 4.64 -1.40
C GLN A 150 -6.95 3.32 -2.02
N TRP A 151 -7.30 2.22 -1.37
CA TRP A 151 -6.98 0.88 -1.88
C TRP A 151 -7.62 0.64 -3.25
N THR A 152 -8.92 0.91 -3.40
CA THR A 152 -9.62 0.71 -4.68
C THR A 152 -9.14 1.66 -5.77
N ALA A 153 -8.81 2.91 -5.43
CA ALA A 153 -8.28 3.88 -6.38
C ALA A 153 -6.89 3.50 -6.93
N ALA A 154 -6.06 2.83 -6.12
CA ALA A 154 -4.72 2.40 -6.52
C ALA A 154 -4.70 1.05 -7.25
N LEU A 155 -5.72 0.19 -7.09
CA LEU A 155 -5.79 -1.13 -7.73
C LEU A 155 -5.62 -1.09 -9.27
N PRO A 156 -6.28 -0.22 -10.04
CA PRO A 156 -6.10 -0.18 -11.49
C PRO A 156 -4.66 0.09 -11.91
N THR A 157 -3.96 0.96 -11.18
CA THR A 157 -2.55 1.26 -11.42
C THR A 157 -1.67 0.03 -11.19
N VAL A 158 -1.89 -0.70 -10.09
CA VAL A 158 -1.16 -1.93 -9.79
C VAL A 158 -1.40 -2.99 -10.87
N MET A 159 -2.66 -3.16 -11.30
CA MET A 159 -2.99 -4.12 -12.37
C MET A 159 -2.33 -3.74 -13.68
N LEU A 160 -2.35 -2.45 -14.05
CA LEU A 160 -1.67 -1.95 -15.24
C LEU A 160 -0.15 -2.22 -15.19
N MET A 161 0.49 -1.97 -14.04
CA MET A 161 1.92 -2.23 -13.87
C MET A 161 2.26 -3.71 -14.00
N LEU A 162 1.42 -4.61 -13.49
CA LEU A 162 1.59 -6.04 -13.66
C LEU A 162 1.45 -6.47 -15.12
N VAL A 163 0.54 -5.86 -15.87
CA VAL A 163 0.38 -6.13 -17.32
C VAL A 163 1.60 -5.62 -18.11
N ILE A 164 2.10 -4.43 -17.79
CA ILE A 164 3.27 -3.86 -18.48
C ILE A 164 4.54 -4.68 -18.18
N ALA A 165 4.67 -5.22 -16.97
CA ALA A 165 5.82 -6.00 -16.55
C ALA A 165 5.78 -7.46 -17.07
N SER A 166 4.62 -7.98 -17.49
CA SER A 166 4.46 -9.33 -18.03
C SER A 166 4.99 -9.47 -19.43
#